data_3744a2d4ceb25221ba2cdaee3095d6fa
#
_entry.id   3744a2d4ceb25221ba2cdaee3095d6fa
#
_cell.length_a   1.000
_cell.length_b   1.000
_cell.length_c   1.000
_cell.angle_alpha   90.00
_cell.angle_beta   90.00
_cell.angle_gamma   90.00
#
_symmetry.space_group_name_H-M   'P 1'
#
loop_
_entity.id
_entity.type
_entity.pdbx_description
1 polymer ?
#
loop_
_entity_poly.entity_id
_entity_poly.type
_entity_poly.pdbx_seq_one_letter_code
_entity_poly.pdbx_strand_id
1 'polypeptide(L)'
;MRQLRESLLEELNSKNMLETIGTFNHLFRYSGTAEGEAAVSYLEEKLSEYGIPFEHCEYDGFFSLPVRAFAKVDGVEYPLVGDVYSAEADSLQGTLYYDSLSEEKGLTKNQEKDRFESFRDKIVLTWESKGVFVRRAMEAGAKAVLHICATKGDYIHHSNIGMIWGTPDFDEAAYMKFLPSAGIRRADGEALIEKMAAGEMDAEVTIEMETKIRRSSMVAVD
;
A
#
# COMPACT_ATOMS: atom_id res chain seq x y z
N MET A 1 -22.56 33.96 11.78
CA MET A 1 -21.58 32.87 11.90
C MET A 1 -21.78 31.99 13.14
N ARG A 2 -21.94 32.53 14.36
CA ARG A 2 -22.17 31.73 15.58
C ARG A 2 -23.46 30.90 15.50
N GLN A 3 -24.56 31.49 15.07
CA GLN A 3 -25.85 30.86 14.92
C GLN A 3 -25.85 29.74 13.87
N LEU A 4 -25.14 29.91 12.74
CA LEU A 4 -24.96 28.88 11.71
C LEU A 4 -24.15 27.70 12.27
N ARG A 5 -23.10 27.96 13.04
CA ARG A 5 -22.30 26.92 13.70
C ARG A 5 -23.14 26.11 14.70
N GLU A 6 -23.97 26.76 15.48
CA GLU A 6 -24.85 26.11 16.46
C GLU A 6 -25.86 25.21 15.72
N SER A 7 -26.50 25.67 14.65
CA SER A 7 -27.39 24.86 13.84
C SER A 7 -26.70 23.64 13.19
N LEU A 8 -25.48 23.82 12.65
CA LEU A 8 -24.72 22.71 12.10
C LEU A 8 -24.30 21.66 13.15
N LEU A 9 -24.04 22.09 14.38
CA LEU A 9 -23.72 21.17 15.48
C LEU A 9 -24.95 20.38 15.94
N GLU A 10 -26.14 20.95 15.86
CA GLU A 10 -27.40 20.27 16.17
C GLU A 10 -27.77 19.18 15.15
N GLU A 11 -27.32 19.32 13.89
CA GLU A 11 -27.48 18.32 12.83
C GLU A 11 -26.51 17.14 12.92
N LEU A 12 -25.45 17.25 13.74
CA LEU A 12 -24.48 16.16 13.90
C LEU A 12 -25.13 14.95 14.59
N ASN A 13 -25.16 13.84 13.87
CA ASN A 13 -25.72 12.59 14.37
C ASN A 13 -24.63 11.52 14.45
N SER A 14 -24.11 11.29 15.64
CA SER A 14 -23.07 10.30 15.89
C SER A 14 -23.49 8.87 15.52
N LYS A 15 -24.77 8.54 15.60
CA LYS A 15 -25.30 7.24 15.21
C LYS A 15 -25.16 7.02 13.70
N ASN A 16 -25.57 8.01 12.90
CA ASN A 16 -25.42 7.93 11.43
C ASN A 16 -23.96 7.87 11.01
N MET A 17 -23.08 8.63 11.70
CA MET A 17 -21.63 8.58 11.43
C MET A 17 -21.04 7.20 11.71
N LEU A 18 -21.40 6.58 12.85
CA LEU A 18 -20.95 5.24 13.22
C LEU A 18 -21.50 4.16 12.28
N GLU A 19 -22.74 4.30 11.82
CA GLU A 19 -23.36 3.41 10.83
C GLU A 19 -22.58 3.44 9.51
N THR A 20 -22.28 4.63 9.00
CA THR A 20 -21.46 4.81 7.80
C THR A 20 -20.05 4.21 7.95
N ILE A 21 -19.39 4.47 9.09
CA ILE A 21 -18.08 3.88 9.39
C ILE A 21 -18.19 2.35 9.45
N GLY A 22 -19.23 1.82 10.11
CA GLY A 22 -19.50 0.39 10.21
C GLY A 22 -19.68 -0.26 8.85
N THR A 23 -20.45 0.34 7.95
CA THR A 23 -20.63 -0.14 6.58
C THR A 23 -19.30 -0.19 5.83
N PHE A 24 -18.52 0.91 5.87
CA PHE A 24 -17.25 0.96 5.16
C PHE A 24 -16.14 0.10 5.77
N ASN A 25 -16.23 -0.22 7.05
CA ASN A 25 -15.24 -1.09 7.71
C ASN A 25 -15.27 -2.54 7.21
N HIS A 26 -16.33 -2.96 6.55
CA HIS A 26 -16.49 -4.30 5.98
C HIS A 26 -16.16 -4.36 4.47
N LEU A 27 -15.76 -3.26 3.86
CA LEU A 27 -15.49 -3.17 2.43
C LEU A 27 -14.01 -2.85 2.16
N PHE A 28 -13.35 -3.66 1.34
CA PHE A 28 -12.09 -3.30 0.70
C PHE A 28 -12.37 -2.41 -0.52
N ARG A 29 -12.45 -1.10 -0.31
CA ARG A 29 -12.95 -0.12 -1.29
C ARG A 29 -11.92 0.24 -2.37
N TYR A 30 -11.28 -0.76 -2.96
CA TYR A 30 -10.43 -0.52 -4.12
C TYR A 30 -11.26 -0.14 -5.34
N SER A 31 -10.82 0.89 -6.05
CA SER A 31 -11.46 1.30 -7.30
C SER A 31 -11.44 0.17 -8.33
N GLY A 32 -12.53 0.03 -9.07
CA GLY A 32 -12.69 -1.04 -10.07
C GLY A 32 -12.91 -2.43 -9.48
N THR A 33 -13.36 -2.54 -8.22
CA THR A 33 -13.78 -3.79 -7.59
C THR A 33 -15.26 -3.74 -7.21
N ALA A 34 -15.88 -4.91 -7.05
CA ALA A 34 -17.28 -5.00 -6.63
C ALA A 34 -17.54 -4.33 -5.26
N GLU A 35 -16.59 -4.38 -4.34
CA GLU A 35 -16.69 -3.71 -3.03
C GLU A 35 -16.52 -2.19 -3.16
N GLY A 36 -15.68 -1.72 -4.09
CA GLY A 36 -15.59 -0.31 -4.45
C GLY A 36 -16.91 0.23 -4.99
N GLU A 37 -17.53 -0.50 -5.91
CA GLU A 37 -18.84 -0.14 -6.48
C GLU A 37 -19.96 -0.21 -5.41
N ALA A 38 -19.92 -1.16 -4.49
CA ALA A 38 -20.86 -1.22 -3.36
C ALA A 38 -20.72 0.02 -2.45
N ALA A 39 -19.53 0.54 -2.26
CA ALA A 39 -19.31 1.77 -1.51
C ALA A 39 -19.88 3.01 -2.24
N VAL A 40 -19.74 3.08 -3.55
CA VAL A 40 -20.36 4.15 -4.38
C VAL A 40 -21.87 4.07 -4.27
N SER A 41 -22.47 2.89 -4.45
CA SER A 41 -23.93 2.69 -4.32
C SER A 41 -24.46 3.09 -2.95
N TYR A 42 -23.72 2.79 -1.88
CA TYR A 42 -24.09 3.23 -0.53
C TYR A 42 -24.11 4.77 -0.41
N LEU A 43 -23.12 5.46 -1.01
CA LEU A 43 -23.10 6.93 -1.00
C LEU A 43 -24.29 7.51 -1.77
N GLU A 44 -24.63 6.95 -2.94
CA GLU A 44 -25.78 7.36 -3.74
C GLU A 44 -27.11 7.18 -3.00
N GLU A 45 -27.26 6.06 -2.29
CA GLU A 45 -28.42 5.80 -1.43
C GLU A 45 -28.55 6.88 -0.34
N LYS A 46 -27.44 7.19 0.37
CA LYS A 46 -27.44 8.21 1.43
C LYS A 46 -27.69 9.62 0.89
N LEU A 47 -27.12 9.99 -0.23
CA LEU A 47 -27.38 11.28 -0.88
C LEU A 47 -28.86 11.40 -1.28
N SER A 48 -29.44 10.31 -1.82
CA SER A 48 -30.88 10.26 -2.16
C SER A 48 -31.76 10.40 -0.92
N GLU A 49 -31.43 9.70 0.18
CA GLU A 49 -32.16 9.82 1.45
C GLU A 49 -32.14 11.26 1.99
N TYR A 50 -31.05 11.98 1.81
CA TYR A 50 -30.90 13.37 2.23
C TYR A 50 -31.46 14.39 1.22
N GLY A 51 -31.94 13.93 0.06
CA GLY A 51 -32.45 14.79 -1.01
C GLY A 51 -31.36 15.65 -1.66
N ILE A 52 -30.12 15.19 -1.62
CA ILE A 52 -28.96 15.86 -2.22
C ILE A 52 -28.80 15.38 -3.66
N PRO A 53 -28.88 16.26 -4.66
CA PRO A 53 -28.62 15.90 -6.05
C PRO A 53 -27.18 15.44 -6.24
N PHE A 54 -26.97 14.41 -7.04
CA PHE A 54 -25.65 13.91 -7.39
C PHE A 54 -25.60 13.41 -8.83
N GLU A 55 -24.42 13.28 -9.36
CA GLU A 55 -24.14 12.68 -10.65
C GLU A 55 -23.33 11.39 -10.43
N HIS A 56 -23.74 10.30 -11.09
CA HIS A 56 -22.98 9.06 -11.19
C HIS A 56 -22.02 9.18 -12.36
N CYS A 57 -20.72 9.11 -12.09
CA CYS A 57 -19.66 9.21 -13.09
C CYS A 57 -18.91 7.89 -13.21
N GLU A 58 -18.88 7.32 -14.42
CA GLU A 58 -18.05 6.14 -14.72
C GLU A 58 -16.76 6.56 -15.42
N TYR A 59 -15.68 5.86 -15.12
CA TYR A 59 -14.39 6.08 -15.77
C TYR A 59 -13.59 4.78 -15.88
N ASP A 60 -12.71 4.71 -16.85
CA ASP A 60 -11.75 3.63 -16.97
C ASP A 60 -10.42 4.08 -16.35
N GLY A 61 -9.88 3.25 -15.44
CA GLY A 61 -8.63 3.53 -14.75
C GLY A 61 -7.67 2.35 -14.81
N PHE A 62 -6.37 2.64 -14.74
CA PHE A 62 -5.34 1.62 -14.62
C PHE A 62 -5.08 1.36 -13.13
N PHE A 63 -5.54 0.21 -12.64
CA PHE A 63 -5.49 -0.15 -11.23
C PHE A 63 -4.60 -1.35 -10.99
N SER A 64 -3.87 -1.32 -9.88
CA SER A 64 -3.04 -2.43 -9.41
C SER A 64 -3.56 -2.91 -8.06
N LEU A 65 -3.97 -4.16 -8.00
CA LEU A 65 -4.57 -4.78 -6.81
C LEU A 65 -3.68 -5.92 -6.31
N PRO A 66 -3.38 -5.99 -5.00
CA PRO A 66 -2.70 -7.13 -4.43
C PRO A 66 -3.61 -8.35 -4.46
N VAL A 67 -3.12 -9.49 -4.95
CA VAL A 67 -3.84 -10.76 -4.99
C VAL A 67 -3.36 -11.68 -3.89
N ARG A 68 -2.05 -11.92 -3.83
CA ARG A 68 -1.41 -12.77 -2.84
C ARG A 68 0.05 -12.37 -2.66
N ALA A 69 0.52 -12.35 -1.42
CA ALA A 69 1.94 -12.18 -1.16
C ALA A 69 2.37 -12.89 0.13
N PHE A 70 3.56 -13.46 0.12
CA PHE A 70 4.21 -14.03 1.30
C PHE A 70 5.73 -14.09 1.11
N ALA A 71 6.45 -14.18 2.23
CA ALA A 71 7.86 -14.51 2.25
C ALA A 71 8.09 -15.80 3.03
N LYS A 72 9.01 -16.67 2.59
CA LYS A 72 9.48 -17.82 3.35
C LYS A 72 10.91 -17.56 3.80
N VAL A 73 11.15 -17.69 5.10
CA VAL A 73 12.47 -17.53 5.71
C VAL A 73 12.65 -18.70 6.70
N ASP A 74 13.72 -19.46 6.54
CA ASP A 74 13.97 -20.68 7.34
C ASP A 74 12.79 -21.66 7.39
N GLY A 75 12.06 -21.81 6.29
CA GLY A 75 10.89 -22.69 6.21
C GLY A 75 9.61 -22.15 6.88
N VAL A 76 9.65 -20.96 7.47
CA VAL A 76 8.48 -20.26 8.03
C VAL A 76 7.92 -19.31 7.01
N GLU A 77 6.59 -19.35 6.81
CA GLU A 77 5.88 -18.45 5.93
C GLU A 77 5.39 -17.22 6.70
N TYR A 78 5.72 -16.03 6.17
CA TYR A 78 5.32 -14.72 6.67
C TYR A 78 4.33 -14.10 5.70
N PRO A 79 3.09 -13.80 6.11
CA PRO A 79 2.13 -13.11 5.27
C PRO A 79 2.62 -11.72 4.89
N LEU A 80 2.42 -11.35 3.63
CA LEU A 80 2.70 -10.03 3.09
C LEU A 80 1.46 -9.46 2.40
N VAL A 81 1.48 -8.16 2.13
CA VAL A 81 0.54 -7.51 1.19
C VAL A 81 1.36 -6.74 0.17
N GLY A 82 1.20 -7.08 -1.12
CA GLY A 82 1.89 -6.42 -2.22
C GLY A 82 1.55 -4.92 -2.28
N ASP A 83 2.55 -4.09 -2.52
CA ASP A 83 2.33 -2.66 -2.72
C ASP A 83 1.65 -2.40 -4.05
N VAL A 84 0.79 -1.39 -4.09
CA VAL A 84 0.12 -0.97 -5.31
C VAL A 84 1.18 -0.57 -6.34
N TYR A 85 1.12 -1.18 -7.54
CA TYR A 85 2.10 -1.13 -8.62
C TYR A 85 3.43 -1.83 -8.34
N SER A 86 3.50 -2.73 -7.36
CA SER A 86 4.62 -3.64 -7.23
C SER A 86 4.80 -4.51 -8.48
N ALA A 87 6.03 -4.81 -8.83
CA ALA A 87 6.29 -5.92 -9.73
C ALA A 87 5.88 -7.25 -9.08
N GLU A 88 5.52 -8.23 -9.91
CA GLU A 88 5.30 -9.60 -9.46
C GLU A 88 6.62 -10.31 -9.15
N ALA A 89 6.57 -11.27 -8.27
CA ALA A 89 7.66 -12.16 -7.95
C ALA A 89 7.12 -13.58 -7.76
N ASP A 90 7.72 -14.55 -8.42
CA ASP A 90 7.42 -15.97 -8.25
C ASP A 90 8.63 -16.66 -7.64
N SER A 91 8.53 -16.96 -6.35
CA SER A 91 9.58 -17.65 -5.59
C SER A 91 10.97 -16.99 -5.72
N LEU A 92 11.00 -15.66 -5.68
CA LEU A 92 12.23 -14.86 -5.82
C LEU A 92 13.18 -15.13 -4.65
N GLN A 93 14.33 -15.71 -4.93
CA GLN A 93 15.35 -16.07 -3.95
C GLN A 93 16.35 -14.92 -3.74
N GLY A 94 16.73 -14.69 -2.49
CA GLY A 94 17.79 -13.73 -2.15
C GLY A 94 18.12 -13.70 -0.67
N THR A 95 19.31 -13.20 -0.36
CA THR A 95 19.71 -12.96 1.03
C THR A 95 18.89 -11.79 1.60
N LEU A 96 18.27 -11.99 2.74
CA LEU A 96 17.56 -10.96 3.48
C LEU A 96 18.56 -9.99 4.10
N TYR A 97 18.34 -8.69 3.91
CA TYR A 97 19.20 -7.62 4.43
C TYR A 97 18.36 -6.61 5.19
N TYR A 98 18.67 -6.39 6.46
CA TYR A 98 18.01 -5.35 7.24
C TYR A 98 18.69 -3.99 7.04
N ASP A 99 17.91 -3.03 6.59
CA ASP A 99 18.32 -1.63 6.45
C ASP A 99 18.26 -0.92 7.82
N SER A 100 19.30 -1.06 8.61
CA SER A 100 19.39 -0.48 9.97
C SER A 100 19.40 1.05 9.99
N LEU A 101 19.67 1.70 8.85
CA LEU A 101 19.66 3.16 8.73
C LEU A 101 18.28 3.73 8.36
N SER A 102 17.27 2.88 8.19
CA SER A 102 15.91 3.30 7.79
C SER A 102 15.22 4.23 8.80
N GLU A 103 15.59 4.18 10.06
CA GLU A 103 15.03 5.03 11.11
C GLU A 103 15.93 6.25 11.43
N GLU A 104 17.11 6.35 10.83
CA GLU A 104 18.04 7.44 11.07
C GLU A 104 17.66 8.69 10.27
N LYS A 105 17.82 9.86 10.91
CA LYS A 105 17.55 11.16 10.27
C LYS A 105 18.87 11.88 10.02
N GLY A 106 18.92 12.60 8.88
CA GLY A 106 20.04 13.49 8.59
C GLY A 106 21.31 12.77 8.14
N LEU A 107 21.16 11.63 7.47
CA LEU A 107 22.28 10.95 6.82
C LEU A 107 23.03 11.89 5.89
N THR A 108 24.35 11.82 5.90
CA THR A 108 25.20 12.50 4.91
C THR A 108 25.02 11.83 3.54
N LYS A 109 25.37 12.55 2.46
CA LYS A 109 25.32 11.98 1.09
C LYS A 109 26.14 10.70 0.93
N ASN A 110 27.26 10.58 1.62
CA ASN A 110 28.09 9.38 1.57
C ASN A 110 27.42 8.22 2.31
N GLN A 111 26.87 8.45 3.49
CA GLN A 111 26.13 7.42 4.21
C GLN A 111 24.91 6.94 3.43
N GLU A 112 24.16 7.83 2.78
CA GLU A 112 23.07 7.42 1.89
C GLU A 112 23.56 6.59 0.71
N LYS A 113 24.66 6.98 0.08
CA LYS A 113 25.27 6.23 -1.03
C LYS A 113 25.65 4.82 -0.59
N ASP A 114 26.42 4.70 0.49
CA ASP A 114 26.89 3.41 1.03
C ASP A 114 25.69 2.53 1.46
N ARG A 115 24.64 3.14 2.06
CA ARG A 115 23.37 2.48 2.41
C ARG A 115 22.75 1.79 1.19
N PHE A 116 22.55 2.54 0.10
CA PHE A 116 21.94 1.98 -1.10
C PHE A 116 22.84 0.99 -1.85
N GLU A 117 24.17 1.20 -1.86
CA GLU A 117 25.10 0.24 -2.44
C GLU A 117 25.05 -1.14 -1.75
N SER A 118 24.74 -1.19 -0.44
CA SER A 118 24.59 -2.44 0.30
C SER A 118 23.34 -3.25 -0.06
N PHE A 119 22.38 -2.66 -0.78
CA PHE A 119 21.14 -3.34 -1.19
C PHE A 119 21.32 -4.25 -2.42
N ARG A 120 22.43 -4.13 -3.13
CA ARG A 120 22.68 -4.91 -4.35
C ARG A 120 22.49 -6.41 -4.13
N ASP A 121 21.66 -7.03 -4.98
CA ASP A 121 21.32 -8.45 -4.97
C ASP A 121 20.63 -8.96 -3.69
N LYS A 122 20.11 -8.06 -2.84
CA LYS A 122 19.46 -8.37 -1.57
C LYS A 122 17.93 -8.20 -1.64
N ILE A 123 17.24 -8.93 -0.78
CA ILE A 123 15.86 -8.66 -0.38
C ILE A 123 15.95 -7.74 0.84
N VAL A 124 15.53 -6.47 0.68
CA VAL A 124 15.73 -5.44 1.70
C VAL A 124 14.55 -5.39 2.65
N LEU A 125 14.80 -5.65 3.94
CA LEU A 125 13.83 -5.43 5.03
C LEU A 125 14.08 -4.04 5.63
N THR A 126 13.05 -3.17 5.66
CA THR A 126 13.22 -1.76 6.00
C THR A 126 11.97 -1.18 6.66
N TRP A 127 12.09 -0.04 7.37
CA TRP A 127 10.95 0.77 7.84
C TRP A 127 10.47 1.79 6.81
N GLU A 128 11.16 1.93 5.69
CA GLU A 128 10.81 2.88 4.63
C GLU A 128 9.81 2.29 3.65
N SER A 129 8.63 2.92 3.53
CA SER A 129 7.53 2.46 2.67
C SER A 129 7.24 3.37 1.46
N LYS A 130 8.07 4.38 1.23
CA LYS A 130 7.81 5.39 0.18
C LYS A 130 8.27 4.90 -1.20
N GLY A 131 7.48 5.18 -2.24
CA GLY A 131 7.82 4.82 -3.61
C GLY A 131 9.18 5.38 -4.09
N VAL A 132 9.59 6.55 -3.61
CA VAL A 132 10.93 7.12 -3.90
C VAL A 132 12.05 6.22 -3.35
N PHE A 133 11.87 5.65 -2.17
CA PHE A 133 12.82 4.70 -1.59
C PHE A 133 12.90 3.43 -2.43
N VAL A 134 11.75 2.84 -2.78
CA VAL A 134 11.67 1.62 -3.60
C VAL A 134 12.36 1.82 -4.96
N ARG A 135 12.17 2.99 -5.59
CA ARG A 135 12.85 3.33 -6.85
C ARG A 135 14.37 3.39 -6.66
N ARG A 136 14.86 4.06 -5.62
CA ARG A 136 16.30 4.14 -5.33
C ARG A 136 16.89 2.77 -5.00
N ALA A 137 16.16 1.91 -4.28
CA ALA A 137 16.57 0.52 -4.02
C ALA A 137 16.66 -0.29 -5.33
N MET A 138 15.73 -0.11 -6.25
CA MET A 138 15.77 -0.71 -7.59
C MET A 138 16.99 -0.23 -8.39
N GLU A 139 17.26 1.07 -8.42
CA GLU A 139 18.42 1.64 -9.09
C GLU A 139 19.76 1.13 -8.51
N ALA A 140 19.78 0.84 -7.20
CA ALA A 140 20.91 0.26 -6.51
C ALA A 140 21.08 -1.26 -6.77
N GLY A 141 20.10 -1.90 -7.39
CA GLY A 141 20.12 -3.33 -7.72
C GLY A 141 19.60 -4.25 -6.64
N ALA A 142 18.74 -3.77 -5.75
CA ALA A 142 17.99 -4.63 -4.83
C ALA A 142 17.10 -5.62 -5.61
N LYS A 143 16.82 -6.79 -5.05
CA LYS A 143 15.92 -7.79 -5.63
C LYS A 143 14.46 -7.56 -5.27
N ALA A 144 14.19 -7.17 -4.02
CA ALA A 144 12.88 -6.84 -3.50
C ALA A 144 12.98 -5.91 -2.30
N VAL A 145 11.87 -5.26 -1.93
CA VAL A 145 11.72 -4.48 -0.70
C VAL A 145 10.57 -5.02 0.11
N LEU A 146 10.82 -5.33 1.38
CA LEU A 146 9.82 -5.67 2.39
C LEU A 146 9.79 -4.55 3.43
N HIS A 147 8.73 -3.74 3.44
CA HIS A 147 8.63 -2.65 4.40
C HIS A 147 7.83 -3.06 5.63
N ILE A 148 8.39 -2.79 6.81
CA ILE A 148 7.78 -3.11 8.09
C ILE A 148 6.69 -2.08 8.39
N CYS A 149 5.48 -2.54 8.69
CA CYS A 149 4.37 -1.66 9.05
C CYS A 149 4.67 -0.93 10.36
N ALA A 150 4.58 0.41 10.34
CA ALA A 150 4.86 1.24 11.51
C ALA A 150 3.80 1.08 12.62
N THR A 151 2.58 0.69 12.26
CA THR A 151 1.46 0.50 13.18
C THR A 151 1.52 -0.83 13.92
N LYS A 152 1.12 -0.81 15.20
CA LYS A 152 0.97 -2.02 16.00
C LYS A 152 -0.38 -2.68 15.66
N GLY A 153 -0.39 -4.00 15.59
CA GLY A 153 -1.59 -4.79 15.31
C GLY A 153 -1.32 -5.89 14.28
N ASP A 154 -2.36 -6.69 14.00
CA ASP A 154 -2.25 -7.87 13.13
C ASP A 154 -2.55 -7.59 11.65
N TYR A 155 -2.66 -6.33 11.27
CA TYR A 155 -2.89 -5.97 9.87
C TYR A 155 -1.61 -5.49 9.19
N ILE A 156 -1.60 -5.64 7.87
CA ILE A 156 -0.49 -5.25 7.02
C ILE A 156 -0.96 -4.10 6.14
N HIS A 157 -0.29 -2.94 6.25
CA HIS A 157 -0.47 -1.86 5.31
C HIS A 157 0.36 -2.13 4.05
N HIS A 158 -0.25 -1.94 2.90
CA HIS A 158 0.46 -1.77 1.65
C HIS A 158 0.69 -0.29 1.37
N SER A 159 1.71 0.01 0.60
CA SER A 159 2.00 1.35 0.09
C SER A 159 1.55 1.49 -1.36
N ASN A 160 1.47 2.72 -1.84
CA ASN A 160 1.45 2.99 -3.26
C ASN A 160 2.85 3.43 -3.68
N ILE A 161 3.54 2.62 -4.45
CA ILE A 161 4.90 2.90 -4.94
C ILE A 161 4.91 3.52 -6.34
N GLY A 162 3.76 3.58 -6.99
CA GLY A 162 3.56 4.20 -8.30
C GLY A 162 3.27 5.69 -8.24
N MET A 163 2.58 6.19 -9.24
CA MET A 163 2.13 7.56 -9.31
C MET A 163 0.99 7.80 -8.32
N ILE A 164 1.04 8.90 -7.58
CA ILE A 164 -0.01 9.26 -6.59
C ILE A 164 -1.12 10.08 -7.26
N TRP A 165 -0.78 10.85 -8.29
CA TRP A 165 -1.68 11.75 -8.97
C TRP A 165 -1.97 11.29 -10.40
N GLY A 166 -3.23 11.17 -10.71
CA GLY A 166 -3.71 10.70 -12.00
C GLY A 166 -3.61 9.18 -12.17
N THR A 167 -4.26 8.70 -13.22
CA THR A 167 -4.13 7.33 -13.68
C THR A 167 -3.08 7.31 -14.77
N PRO A 168 -2.03 6.48 -14.69
CA PRO A 168 -1.07 6.37 -15.78
C PRO A 168 -1.80 5.94 -17.06
N ASP A 169 -1.47 6.56 -18.17
CA ASP A 169 -1.88 6.07 -19.48
C ASP A 169 -1.08 4.82 -19.88
N PHE A 170 -1.40 4.24 -21.04
CA PHE A 170 -0.71 3.03 -21.50
C PHE A 170 0.79 3.23 -21.73
N ASP A 171 1.18 4.42 -22.17
CA ASP A 171 2.58 4.73 -22.43
C ASP A 171 3.33 4.90 -21.11
N GLU A 172 2.72 5.57 -20.13
CA GLU A 172 3.27 5.74 -18.79
C GLU A 172 3.33 4.42 -18.01
N ALA A 173 2.33 3.55 -18.13
CA ALA A 173 2.30 2.22 -17.51
C ALA A 173 3.51 1.36 -17.90
N ALA A 174 4.03 1.51 -19.14
CA ALA A 174 5.23 0.83 -19.60
C ALA A 174 6.51 1.27 -18.85
N TYR A 175 6.53 2.49 -18.31
CA TYR A 175 7.64 3.04 -17.52
C TYR A 175 7.49 2.74 -16.01
N MET A 176 6.35 2.21 -15.57
CA MET A 176 6.10 1.83 -14.18
C MET A 176 6.70 0.44 -13.89
N LYS A 177 7.98 0.24 -14.22
CA LYS A 177 8.71 -0.95 -13.82
C LYS A 177 9.24 -0.74 -12.42
N PHE A 178 8.54 -1.32 -11.46
CA PHE A 178 8.99 -1.30 -10.08
C PHE A 178 9.60 -2.64 -9.68
N LEU A 179 10.42 -2.60 -8.67
CA LEU A 179 10.90 -3.73 -7.91
C LEU A 179 9.73 -4.44 -7.22
N PRO A 180 9.76 -5.78 -7.00
CA PRO A 180 8.87 -6.44 -6.09
C PRO A 180 8.91 -5.79 -4.71
N SER A 181 7.75 -5.32 -4.21
CA SER A 181 7.65 -4.60 -2.95
C SER A 181 6.37 -4.97 -2.23
N ALA A 182 6.46 -5.18 -0.91
CA ALA A 182 5.33 -5.56 -0.07
C ALA A 182 5.47 -5.09 1.37
N GLY A 183 4.34 -4.90 2.04
CA GLY A 183 4.26 -4.70 3.47
C GLY A 183 4.34 -6.01 4.24
N ILE A 184 5.03 -6.00 5.39
CA ILE A 184 5.06 -7.08 6.37
C ILE A 184 4.54 -6.58 7.72
N ARG A 185 3.86 -7.43 8.50
CA ARG A 185 3.42 -7.05 9.85
C ARG A 185 4.61 -6.61 10.70
N ARG A 186 4.36 -5.65 11.57
CA ARG A 186 5.39 -5.15 12.48
C ARG A 186 6.04 -6.24 13.30
N ALA A 187 5.23 -7.08 13.95
CA ALA A 187 5.73 -8.16 14.80
C ALA A 187 6.60 -9.17 14.02
N ASP A 188 6.22 -9.49 12.76
CA ASP A 188 6.99 -10.39 11.90
C ASP A 188 8.30 -9.75 11.46
N GLY A 189 8.29 -8.48 11.08
CA GLY A 189 9.49 -7.74 10.72
C GLY A 189 10.47 -7.61 11.89
N GLU A 190 9.99 -7.26 13.08
CA GLU A 190 10.81 -7.20 14.30
C GLU A 190 11.41 -8.57 14.63
N ALA A 191 10.64 -9.67 14.51
CA ALA A 191 11.14 -11.02 14.73
C ALA A 191 12.21 -11.44 13.70
N LEU A 192 12.07 -11.02 12.44
CA LEU A 192 13.10 -11.26 11.43
C LEU A 192 14.39 -10.49 11.74
N ILE A 193 14.30 -9.23 12.17
CA ILE A 193 15.48 -8.44 12.59
C ILE A 193 16.22 -9.13 13.74
N GLU A 194 15.50 -9.63 14.76
CA GLU A 194 16.10 -10.37 15.87
C GLU A 194 16.83 -11.65 15.40
N LYS A 195 16.21 -12.41 14.51
CA LYS A 195 16.83 -13.62 13.93
C LYS A 195 18.08 -13.31 13.12
N MET A 196 18.05 -12.24 12.33
CA MET A 196 19.18 -11.80 11.52
C MET A 196 20.40 -11.39 12.35
N ALA A 197 20.23 -11.04 13.63
CA ALA A 197 21.33 -10.79 14.55
C ALA A 197 22.20 -12.04 14.80
N ALA A 198 21.69 -13.23 14.53
CA ALA A 198 22.43 -14.49 14.65
C ALA A 198 23.21 -14.89 13.39
N GLY A 199 22.97 -14.24 12.25
CA GLY A 199 23.67 -14.50 10.98
C GLY A 199 22.83 -14.14 9.74
N GLU A 200 23.42 -14.37 8.58
CA GLU A 200 22.75 -14.18 7.30
C GLU A 200 21.60 -15.18 7.13
N MET A 201 20.52 -14.72 6.50
CA MET A 201 19.34 -15.54 6.23
C MET A 201 18.94 -15.35 4.76
N ASP A 202 18.50 -16.43 4.13
CA ASP A 202 17.91 -16.36 2.80
C ASP A 202 16.39 -16.31 2.90
N ALA A 203 15.78 -15.59 1.97
CA ALA A 203 14.34 -15.48 1.84
C ALA A 203 13.90 -15.86 0.43
N GLU A 204 12.70 -16.42 0.35
CA GLU A 204 11.94 -16.62 -0.89
C GLU A 204 10.70 -15.72 -0.84
N VAL A 205 10.49 -14.88 -1.84
CA VAL A 205 9.37 -13.94 -1.89
C VAL A 205 8.47 -14.26 -3.07
N THR A 206 7.17 -14.34 -2.81
CA THR A 206 6.12 -14.43 -3.83
C THR A 206 5.19 -13.23 -3.68
N ILE A 207 4.93 -12.52 -4.79
CA ILE A 207 4.01 -11.40 -4.87
C ILE A 207 3.22 -11.54 -6.18
N GLU A 208 1.91 -11.70 -6.06
CA GLU A 208 0.97 -11.72 -7.18
C GLU A 208 0.14 -10.45 -7.17
N MET A 209 0.11 -9.76 -8.30
CA MET A 209 -0.62 -8.51 -8.49
C MET A 209 -1.57 -8.62 -9.67
N GLU A 210 -2.72 -8.00 -9.60
CA GLU A 210 -3.59 -7.84 -10.75
C GLU A 210 -3.61 -6.38 -11.20
N THR A 211 -2.77 -6.06 -12.18
CA THR A 211 -2.61 -4.70 -12.70
C THR A 211 -3.19 -4.62 -14.11
N LYS A 212 -4.32 -3.90 -14.25
CA LYS A 212 -5.04 -3.77 -15.53
C LYS A 212 -5.98 -2.57 -15.54
N ILE A 213 -6.47 -2.21 -16.73
CA ILE A 213 -7.57 -1.26 -16.86
C ILE A 213 -8.85 -1.92 -16.34
N ARG A 214 -9.57 -1.17 -15.51
CA ARG A 214 -10.89 -1.52 -14.99
C ARG A 214 -11.81 -0.31 -15.06
N ARG A 215 -13.08 -0.57 -15.25
CA ARG A 215 -14.12 0.44 -15.03
C ARG A 215 -14.34 0.62 -13.55
N SER A 216 -14.50 1.86 -13.13
CA SER A 216 -14.86 2.24 -11.78
C SER A 216 -15.81 3.42 -11.80
N SER A 217 -16.51 3.64 -10.70
CA SER A 217 -17.47 4.73 -10.55
C SER A 217 -17.08 5.69 -9.44
N MET A 218 -17.61 6.89 -9.52
CA MET A 218 -17.57 7.89 -8.44
C MET A 218 -18.88 8.68 -8.41
N VAL A 219 -19.15 9.31 -7.29
CA VAL A 219 -20.26 10.24 -7.13
C VAL A 219 -19.73 11.66 -7.10
N ALA A 220 -20.32 12.52 -7.91
CA ALA A 220 -20.06 13.97 -7.90
C ALA A 220 -21.28 14.69 -7.30
N VAL A 221 -21.02 15.69 -6.46
CA VAL A 221 -22.02 16.55 -5.82
C VAL A 221 -21.58 18.00 -5.99
N ASP A 222 -22.47 18.87 -6.50
CA ASP A 222 -22.25 20.31 -6.66
C ASP A 222 -22.62 21.11 -5.40
#